data_5789bd61ac5b76767c7bf2255f0e4191
#
_entry.id   5789bd61ac5b76767c7bf2255f0e4191
#
_cell.length_a   1.000
_cell.length_b   1.000
_cell.length_c   1.000
_cell.angle_alpha   90.00
_cell.angle_beta   90.00
_cell.angle_gamma   90.00
#
_symmetry.space_group_name_H-M   'P 1'
#
loop_
_entity.id
_entity.type
_entity.pdbx_description
1 polymer ?
#
loop_
_entity_poly.entity_id
_entity_poly.type
_entity_poly.pdbx_seq_one_letter_code
_entity_poly.pdbx_strand_id
1 'polypeptide(L)'
;DLTAGIALSRLEDGEPLAGHVGEQAVLLVRRGDGVHALGAHCPHRGAALADGLVVGDTIRCPWHHASFALADGAARAPSLDALPCWHVERDGDTVRVGRRRTFDAPPAIDAERTSTDGAPESIVIVGAGAAGEAAAEALRAHGYRGTLTLLSAEETPPLDRTNLSKGYLAGGMDESKLALREGDFYEDNDIDLRLGSRVVSIDR
;
A
#
# COMPACT_ATOMS: atom_id res chain seq x y z
N ASP A 1 -0.28 -25.38 3.06
CA ASP A 1 0.43 -25.02 1.84
C ASP A 1 -0.57 -24.88 0.68
N LEU A 2 -0.64 -23.71 0.08
CA LEU A 2 -1.59 -23.38 -1.00
C LEU A 2 -1.10 -23.83 -2.39
N THR A 3 0.16 -24.21 -2.52
CA THR A 3 0.69 -24.73 -3.79
C THR A 3 0.23 -26.17 -4.04
N ALA A 4 -0.03 -26.93 -2.99
CA ALA A 4 -0.56 -28.29 -3.08
C ALA A 4 -1.99 -28.33 -3.61
N GLY A 5 -2.71 -27.23 -3.51
CA GLY A 5 -4.11 -27.11 -3.91
C GLY A 5 -5.09 -27.37 -2.76
N ILE A 6 -6.18 -26.64 -2.82
CA ILE A 6 -7.32 -26.80 -1.89
C ILE A 6 -8.63 -26.92 -2.68
N ALA A 7 -9.61 -27.57 -2.09
CA ALA A 7 -10.94 -27.64 -2.72
C ALA A 7 -11.61 -26.26 -2.71
N LEU A 8 -12.20 -25.85 -3.84
CA LEU A 8 -12.94 -24.59 -3.96
C LEU A 8 -14.06 -24.48 -2.92
N SER A 9 -14.67 -25.61 -2.54
CA SER A 9 -15.72 -25.68 -1.51
C SER A 9 -15.25 -25.25 -0.11
N ARG A 10 -13.93 -25.16 0.13
CA ARG A 10 -13.36 -24.63 1.36
C ARG A 10 -13.27 -23.11 1.39
N LEU A 11 -13.50 -22.46 0.24
CA LEU A 11 -13.49 -21.01 0.11
C LEU A 11 -14.94 -20.52 0.10
N GLU A 12 -15.42 -20.03 1.22
CA GLU A 12 -16.70 -19.34 1.30
C GLU A 12 -16.60 -17.97 0.65
N ASP A 13 -17.67 -17.49 -0.01
CA ASP A 13 -17.66 -16.20 -0.70
C ASP A 13 -17.51 -15.05 0.29
N GLY A 14 -16.47 -14.23 0.10
CA GLY A 14 -16.17 -13.10 0.97
C GLY A 14 -15.48 -13.46 2.28
N GLU A 15 -15.19 -14.74 2.55
CA GLU A 15 -14.46 -15.15 3.76
C GLU A 15 -12.97 -15.38 3.43
N PRO A 16 -12.05 -14.67 4.12
CA PRO A 16 -10.62 -14.84 3.90
C PRO A 16 -10.11 -16.17 4.48
N LEU A 17 -9.35 -16.93 3.71
CA LEU A 17 -8.67 -18.15 4.16
C LEU A 17 -7.15 -17.94 4.20
N ALA A 18 -6.55 -18.01 5.38
CA ALA A 18 -5.10 -17.93 5.54
C ALA A 18 -4.40 -19.25 5.17
N GLY A 19 -3.23 -19.12 4.54
CA GLY A 19 -2.34 -20.22 4.21
C GLY A 19 -0.93 -19.70 3.92
N HIS A 20 -0.13 -20.45 3.17
CA HIS A 20 1.23 -20.06 2.82
C HIS A 20 1.67 -20.60 1.45
N VAL A 21 2.63 -19.90 0.84
CA VAL A 21 3.39 -20.32 -0.34
C VAL A 21 4.88 -20.28 0.04
N GLY A 22 5.50 -21.42 0.22
CA GLY A 22 6.80 -21.47 0.87
C GLY A 22 6.74 -20.88 2.27
N GLU A 23 7.61 -19.92 2.57
CA GLU A 23 7.64 -19.21 3.86
C GLU A 23 6.73 -17.96 3.91
N GLN A 24 6.11 -17.61 2.78
CA GLN A 24 5.28 -16.40 2.69
C GLN A 24 3.84 -16.71 3.11
N ALA A 25 3.35 -15.95 4.09
CA ALA A 25 1.95 -15.99 4.49
C ALA A 25 1.05 -15.39 3.41
N VAL A 26 0.08 -16.15 2.94
CA VAL A 26 -0.82 -15.80 1.83
C VAL A 26 -2.26 -15.96 2.26
N LEU A 27 -3.09 -15.03 1.85
CA LEU A 27 -4.53 -15.03 2.05
C LEU A 27 -5.23 -15.36 0.74
N LEU A 28 -6.16 -16.30 0.77
CA LEU A 28 -7.09 -16.54 -0.33
C LEU A 28 -8.44 -15.91 0.00
N VAL A 29 -9.01 -15.23 -0.99
CA VAL A 29 -10.36 -14.66 -0.92
C VAL A 29 -11.12 -15.05 -2.17
N ARG A 30 -12.25 -15.73 -2.00
CA ARG A 30 -13.20 -15.97 -3.09
C ARG A 30 -14.17 -14.80 -3.19
N ARG A 31 -14.43 -14.34 -4.42
CA ARG A 31 -15.44 -13.34 -4.70
C ARG A 31 -16.20 -13.71 -5.96
N GLY A 32 -17.43 -14.18 -5.80
CA GLY A 32 -18.19 -14.76 -6.90
C GLY A 32 -17.47 -15.96 -7.52
N ASP A 33 -17.18 -15.88 -8.82
CA ASP A 33 -16.42 -16.91 -9.55
C ASP A 33 -14.89 -16.72 -9.45
N GLY A 34 -14.44 -15.56 -8.98
CA GLY A 34 -13.02 -15.23 -8.83
C GLY A 34 -12.43 -15.71 -7.52
N VAL A 35 -11.14 -16.07 -7.55
CA VAL A 35 -10.33 -16.32 -6.36
C VAL A 35 -9.06 -15.48 -6.45
N HIS A 36 -8.77 -14.76 -5.37
CA HIS A 36 -7.65 -13.85 -5.26
C HIS A 36 -6.68 -14.33 -4.20
N ALA A 37 -5.37 -14.19 -4.45
CA ALA A 37 -4.33 -14.54 -3.51
C ALA A 37 -3.48 -13.30 -3.21
N LEU A 38 -3.44 -12.90 -1.94
CA LEU A 38 -2.80 -11.67 -1.45
C LEU A 38 -1.91 -11.97 -0.25
N GLY A 39 -1.04 -11.03 0.12
CA GLY A 39 -0.28 -11.11 1.37
C GLY A 39 -1.23 -11.15 2.58
N ALA A 40 -0.94 -12.03 3.53
CA ALA A 40 -1.82 -12.27 4.67
C ALA A 40 -1.73 -11.20 5.78
N HIS A 41 -0.75 -10.29 5.71
CA HIS A 41 -0.52 -9.27 6.73
C HIS A 41 -0.60 -7.86 6.14
N CYS A 42 -1.26 -6.98 6.88
CA CYS A 42 -1.38 -5.57 6.54
C CYS A 42 0.00 -4.89 6.61
N PRO A 43 0.51 -4.27 5.52
CA PRO A 43 1.83 -3.63 5.53
C PRO A 43 1.92 -2.44 6.49
N HIS A 44 0.78 -1.82 6.84
CA HIS A 44 0.76 -0.71 7.79
C HIS A 44 1.33 -1.07 9.17
N ARG A 45 0.89 -2.20 9.78
CA ARG A 45 1.29 -2.60 11.15
C ARG A 45 1.27 -4.11 11.39
N GLY A 46 1.24 -4.93 10.35
CA GLY A 46 1.34 -6.38 10.47
C GLY A 46 0.06 -7.11 10.93
N ALA A 47 -1.10 -6.44 10.97
CA ALA A 47 -2.35 -7.10 11.34
C ALA A 47 -2.67 -8.26 10.41
N ALA A 48 -3.16 -9.38 10.94
CA ALA A 48 -3.63 -10.49 10.14
C ALA A 48 -4.90 -10.09 9.37
N LEU A 49 -4.85 -10.13 8.05
CA LEU A 49 -5.99 -9.80 7.19
C LEU A 49 -7.03 -10.90 7.14
N ALA A 50 -6.71 -12.10 7.64
CA ALA A 50 -7.68 -13.17 7.83
C ALA A 50 -8.78 -12.79 8.84
N ASP A 51 -8.49 -11.88 9.76
CA ASP A 51 -9.45 -11.34 10.74
C ASP A 51 -10.16 -10.08 10.20
N GLY A 52 -9.90 -9.73 8.94
CA GLY A 52 -10.44 -8.56 8.27
C GLY A 52 -11.79 -8.79 7.63
N LEU A 53 -12.34 -7.76 7.03
CA LEU A 53 -13.66 -7.79 6.40
C LEU A 53 -13.55 -7.59 4.89
N VAL A 54 -14.11 -8.49 4.10
CA VAL A 54 -14.25 -8.32 2.65
C VAL A 54 -15.48 -7.48 2.37
N VAL A 55 -15.29 -6.35 1.68
CA VAL A 55 -16.37 -5.42 1.30
C VAL A 55 -16.23 -5.09 -0.19
N GLY A 56 -17.20 -5.52 -0.99
CA GLY A 56 -17.10 -5.44 -2.45
C GLY A 56 -15.86 -6.19 -2.92
N ASP A 57 -15.03 -5.53 -3.71
CA ASP A 57 -13.78 -6.08 -4.26
C ASP A 57 -12.55 -5.67 -3.46
N THR A 58 -12.72 -5.39 -2.16
CA THR A 58 -11.63 -5.02 -1.26
C THR A 58 -11.64 -5.82 0.03
N ILE A 59 -10.46 -6.00 0.64
CA ILE A 59 -10.33 -6.48 2.01
C ILE A 59 -9.90 -5.34 2.92
N ARG A 60 -10.54 -5.22 4.09
CA ARG A 60 -10.27 -4.19 5.11
C ARG A 60 -9.54 -4.77 6.31
N CYS A 61 -8.46 -4.10 6.68
CA CYS A 61 -7.68 -4.43 7.86
C CYS A 61 -8.50 -4.24 9.15
N PRO A 62 -8.47 -5.20 10.11
CA PRO A 62 -9.27 -5.11 11.34
C PRO A 62 -8.76 -4.01 12.29
N TRP A 63 -7.49 -3.59 12.19
CA TRP A 63 -6.94 -2.63 13.15
C TRP A 63 -7.23 -1.16 12.81
N HIS A 64 -6.86 -0.72 11.59
CA HIS A 64 -6.94 0.70 11.22
C HIS A 64 -7.72 0.91 9.92
N HIS A 65 -8.45 -0.10 9.45
CA HIS A 65 -9.35 -0.05 8.29
C HIS A 65 -8.66 0.26 6.95
N ALA A 66 -7.32 0.08 6.85
CA ALA A 66 -6.64 0.09 5.56
C ALA A 66 -7.34 -0.88 4.61
N SER A 67 -7.64 -0.45 3.40
CA SER A 67 -8.38 -1.22 2.42
C SER A 67 -7.48 -1.58 1.25
N PHE A 68 -7.58 -2.81 0.79
CA PHE A 68 -6.75 -3.35 -0.30
C PHE A 68 -7.65 -3.97 -1.36
N ALA A 69 -7.41 -3.63 -2.61
CA ALA A 69 -8.13 -4.24 -3.73
C ALA A 69 -7.77 -5.72 -3.87
N LEU A 70 -8.75 -6.58 -4.10
CA LEU A 70 -8.53 -8.02 -4.24
C LEU A 70 -7.80 -8.36 -5.54
N ALA A 71 -7.99 -7.57 -6.60
CA ALA A 71 -7.46 -7.85 -7.93
C ALA A 71 -5.93 -7.71 -8.01
N ASP A 72 -5.35 -6.72 -7.32
CA ASP A 72 -3.96 -6.29 -7.51
C ASP A 72 -3.26 -5.86 -6.21
N GLY A 73 -3.96 -5.90 -5.08
CA GLY A 73 -3.42 -5.51 -3.78
C GLY A 73 -3.31 -4.00 -3.57
N ALA A 74 -3.80 -3.16 -4.48
CA ALA A 74 -3.70 -1.71 -4.37
C ALA A 74 -4.22 -1.22 -3.03
N ALA A 75 -3.39 -0.43 -2.32
CA ALA A 75 -3.70 0.08 -1.01
C ALA A 75 -4.55 1.35 -1.08
N ARG A 76 -5.43 1.50 -0.08
CA ARG A 76 -6.09 2.77 0.25
C ARG A 76 -5.75 3.11 1.70
N ALA A 77 -5.63 4.40 1.98
CA ALA A 77 -5.23 4.87 3.31
C ALA A 77 -5.89 4.09 4.46
N PRO A 78 -5.21 3.89 5.58
CA PRO A 78 -3.91 4.47 5.97
C PRO A 78 -2.68 3.63 5.57
N SER A 79 -2.79 2.58 4.77
CA SER A 79 -1.62 1.90 4.21
C SER A 79 -1.13 2.64 2.98
N LEU A 80 0.18 2.82 2.88
CA LEU A 80 0.84 3.39 1.71
C LEU A 80 1.30 2.30 0.74
N ASP A 81 1.60 1.11 1.28
CA ASP A 81 2.13 -0.01 0.53
C ASP A 81 1.03 -0.97 0.11
N ALA A 82 1.09 -1.43 -1.14
CA ALA A 82 0.19 -2.44 -1.67
C ALA A 82 0.50 -3.83 -1.09
N LEU A 83 -0.49 -4.72 -1.11
CA LEU A 83 -0.27 -6.13 -0.79
C LEU A 83 0.40 -6.84 -1.97
N PRO A 84 1.38 -7.72 -1.70
CA PRO A 84 1.84 -8.64 -2.73
C PRO A 84 0.71 -9.58 -3.16
N CYS A 85 0.69 -9.95 -4.44
CA CYS A 85 -0.31 -10.84 -5.02
C CYS A 85 0.34 -12.04 -5.68
N TRP A 86 -0.42 -13.12 -5.83
CA TRP A 86 0.00 -14.35 -6.51
C TRP A 86 -0.97 -14.72 -7.62
N HIS A 87 -0.46 -15.46 -8.60
CA HIS A 87 -1.29 -16.13 -9.58
C HIS A 87 -2.10 -17.23 -8.90
N VAL A 88 -3.38 -17.31 -9.26
CA VAL A 88 -4.27 -18.38 -8.83
C VAL A 88 -4.64 -19.21 -10.05
N GLU A 89 -4.49 -20.50 -9.96
CA GLU A 89 -4.88 -21.47 -10.97
C GLU A 89 -6.05 -22.29 -10.45
N ARG A 90 -7.06 -22.46 -11.28
CA ARG A 90 -8.22 -23.30 -10.97
C ARG A 90 -8.31 -24.45 -11.97
N ASP A 91 -8.36 -25.66 -11.45
CA ASP A 91 -8.61 -26.87 -12.21
C ASP A 91 -9.82 -27.58 -11.62
N GLY A 92 -10.97 -27.40 -12.27
CA GLY A 92 -12.26 -27.84 -11.75
C GLY A 92 -12.55 -27.26 -10.37
N ASP A 93 -12.62 -28.12 -9.36
CA ASP A 93 -12.85 -27.76 -7.97
C ASP A 93 -11.56 -27.56 -7.15
N THR A 94 -10.41 -27.63 -7.77
CA THR A 94 -9.13 -27.41 -7.09
C THR A 94 -8.57 -26.03 -7.40
N VAL A 95 -8.19 -25.30 -6.36
CA VAL A 95 -7.54 -24.00 -6.43
C VAL A 95 -6.10 -24.13 -5.95
N ARG A 96 -5.12 -23.64 -6.72
CA ARG A 96 -3.70 -23.59 -6.38
C ARG A 96 -3.17 -22.18 -6.47
N VAL A 97 -2.26 -21.84 -5.58
CA VAL A 97 -1.52 -20.59 -5.64
C VAL A 97 -0.16 -20.84 -6.27
N GLY A 98 0.11 -20.14 -7.37
CA GLY A 98 1.34 -20.23 -8.13
C GLY A 98 2.38 -19.19 -7.71
N ARG A 99 3.12 -18.68 -8.70
CA ARG A 99 4.18 -17.67 -8.48
C ARG A 99 3.60 -16.32 -8.05
N ARG A 100 4.42 -15.52 -7.36
CA ARG A 100 4.12 -14.13 -7.06
C ARG A 100 3.94 -13.32 -8.37
N ARG A 101 2.93 -12.46 -8.40
CA ARG A 101 2.73 -11.52 -9.51
C ARG A 101 3.72 -10.35 -9.37
N THR A 102 4.29 -9.95 -10.47
CA THR A 102 5.05 -8.70 -10.57
C THR A 102 4.18 -7.68 -11.30
N PHE A 103 4.11 -6.48 -10.76
CA PHE A 103 3.47 -5.35 -11.41
C PHE A 103 4.57 -4.38 -11.82
N ASP A 104 4.57 -3.94 -13.07
CA ASP A 104 5.58 -3.01 -13.62
C ASP A 104 5.47 -1.59 -13.03
N ALA A 105 4.36 -1.31 -12.36
CA ALA A 105 4.12 -0.13 -11.54
C ALA A 105 3.10 -0.48 -10.45
N PRO A 106 3.06 0.24 -9.29
CA PRO A 106 1.93 0.10 -8.39
C PRO A 106 0.65 0.38 -9.19
N PRO A 107 -0.39 -0.48 -9.04
CA PRO A 107 -1.62 -0.31 -9.79
C PRO A 107 -2.20 1.07 -9.50
N ALA A 108 -2.36 1.86 -10.54
CA ALA A 108 -2.98 3.17 -10.43
C ALA A 108 -4.42 2.97 -9.95
N ILE A 109 -4.76 3.55 -8.82
CA ILE A 109 -6.13 3.61 -8.35
C ILE A 109 -6.91 4.43 -9.40
N ASP A 110 -7.78 3.77 -10.15
CA ASP A 110 -8.61 4.37 -11.22
C ASP A 110 -7.82 5.04 -12.36
N ALA A 111 -7.09 4.26 -13.16
CA ALA A 111 -6.44 4.74 -14.39
C ALA A 111 -7.42 5.40 -15.41
N GLU A 112 -8.72 5.18 -15.26
CA GLU A 112 -9.75 5.81 -16.10
C GLU A 112 -10.04 7.29 -15.78
N ARG A 113 -9.52 7.82 -14.67
CA ARG A 113 -9.75 9.22 -14.24
C ARG A 113 -8.57 10.16 -14.46
N THR A 114 -7.47 9.70 -14.99
CA THR A 114 -6.26 10.51 -15.21
C THR A 114 -6.24 11.14 -16.60
N SER A 115 -7.20 12.01 -16.90
CA SER A 115 -6.95 13.06 -17.88
C SER A 115 -6.06 14.11 -17.18
N THR A 116 -4.80 14.22 -17.61
CA THR A 116 -3.89 15.29 -17.18
C THR A 116 -4.19 16.61 -17.91
N ASP A 117 -5.22 16.64 -18.75
CA ASP A 117 -5.69 17.85 -19.39
C ASP A 117 -6.18 18.85 -18.34
N GLY A 118 -5.47 19.97 -18.22
CA GLY A 118 -5.71 21.02 -17.24
C GLY A 118 -5.04 20.81 -15.87
N ALA A 119 -4.18 19.78 -15.71
CA ALA A 119 -3.36 19.66 -14.51
C ALA A 119 -2.35 20.81 -14.43
N PRO A 120 -2.07 21.36 -13.22
CA PRO A 120 -1.08 22.41 -13.07
C PRO A 120 0.31 21.93 -13.48
N GLU A 121 1.15 22.82 -14.02
CA GLU A 121 2.53 22.49 -14.38
C GLU A 121 3.41 22.16 -13.16
N SER A 122 3.05 22.73 -12.00
CA SER A 122 3.77 22.50 -10.75
C SER A 122 2.80 22.44 -9.56
N ILE A 123 3.14 21.57 -8.60
CA ILE A 123 2.44 21.44 -7.31
C ILE A 123 3.48 21.56 -6.20
N VAL A 124 3.19 22.39 -5.20
CA VAL A 124 3.96 22.51 -3.97
C VAL A 124 3.12 22.02 -2.80
N ILE A 125 3.62 21.02 -2.09
CA ILE A 125 3.01 20.50 -0.87
C ILE A 125 3.75 21.11 0.33
N VAL A 126 3.05 21.78 1.21
CA VAL A 126 3.60 22.37 2.43
C VAL A 126 3.37 21.43 3.60
N GLY A 127 4.46 20.89 4.13
CA GLY A 127 4.47 19.93 5.23
C GLY A 127 4.69 18.49 4.77
N ALA A 128 5.87 17.95 5.04
CA ALA A 128 6.31 16.60 4.69
C ALA A 128 6.01 15.57 5.79
N GLY A 129 4.94 15.71 6.54
CA GLY A 129 4.45 14.65 7.41
C GLY A 129 3.69 13.59 6.63
N ALA A 130 3.14 12.58 7.30
CA ALA A 130 2.44 11.45 6.69
C ALA A 130 1.37 11.87 5.66
N ALA A 131 0.66 12.98 5.88
CA ALA A 131 -0.37 13.46 4.96
C ALA A 131 0.24 14.07 3.69
N GLY A 132 1.30 14.89 3.81
CA GLY A 132 1.97 15.50 2.66
C GLY A 132 2.68 14.47 1.81
N GLU A 133 3.32 13.49 2.45
CA GLU A 133 3.95 12.38 1.74
C GLU A 133 2.95 11.51 1.01
N ALA A 134 1.86 11.11 1.67
CA ALA A 134 0.78 10.35 1.03
C ALA A 134 0.16 11.11 -0.16
N ALA A 135 0.06 12.45 -0.07
CA ALA A 135 -0.42 13.27 -1.17
C ALA A 135 0.57 13.28 -2.35
N ALA A 136 1.88 13.40 -2.08
CA ALA A 136 2.91 13.37 -3.11
C ALA A 136 2.93 12.03 -3.83
N GLU A 137 2.91 10.93 -3.08
CA GLU A 137 2.85 9.58 -3.62
C GLU A 137 1.58 9.36 -4.46
N ALA A 138 0.41 9.76 -3.94
CA ALA A 138 -0.85 9.63 -4.65
C ALA A 138 -0.83 10.41 -5.98
N LEU A 139 -0.28 11.62 -6.02
CA LEU A 139 -0.13 12.38 -7.26
C LEU A 139 0.68 11.62 -8.30
N ARG A 140 1.81 11.02 -7.90
CA ARG A 140 2.65 10.21 -8.80
C ARG A 140 1.95 8.92 -9.23
N ALA A 141 1.32 8.22 -8.32
CA ALA A 141 0.55 7.01 -8.60
C ALA A 141 -0.62 7.28 -9.56
N HIS A 142 -1.25 8.45 -9.46
CA HIS A 142 -2.31 8.89 -10.37
C HIS A 142 -1.79 9.53 -11.67
N GLY A 143 -0.51 9.44 -11.96
CA GLY A 143 0.06 9.84 -13.24
C GLY A 143 0.39 11.33 -13.39
N TYR A 144 0.36 12.13 -12.31
CA TYR A 144 0.83 13.51 -12.37
C TYR A 144 2.33 13.54 -12.72
N ARG A 145 2.70 14.29 -13.78
CA ARG A 145 4.08 14.38 -14.33
C ARG A 145 4.68 15.78 -14.23
N GLY A 146 3.95 16.76 -13.73
CA GLY A 146 4.46 18.10 -13.48
C GLY A 146 5.48 18.14 -12.33
N THR A 147 6.10 19.31 -12.13
CA THR A 147 7.01 19.51 -10.99
C THR A 147 6.27 19.31 -9.67
N LEU A 148 6.81 18.47 -8.79
CA LEU A 148 6.23 18.18 -7.49
C LEU A 148 7.27 18.45 -6.40
N THR A 149 7.03 19.48 -5.60
CA THR A 149 7.91 19.88 -4.50
C THR A 149 7.22 19.63 -3.16
N LEU A 150 7.91 18.95 -2.25
CA LEU A 150 7.47 18.66 -0.89
C LEU A 150 8.34 19.44 0.10
N LEU A 151 7.78 20.43 0.80
CA LEU A 151 8.50 21.29 1.72
C LEU A 151 8.39 20.79 3.17
N SER A 152 9.51 20.63 3.86
CA SER A 152 9.59 20.30 5.28
C SER A 152 10.28 21.40 6.06
N ALA A 153 9.70 21.81 7.18
CA ALA A 153 10.37 22.68 8.14
C ALA A 153 11.42 21.93 9.00
N GLU A 154 11.40 20.60 8.95
CA GLU A 154 12.34 19.71 9.67
C GLU A 154 13.57 19.45 8.79
N GLU A 155 14.70 19.22 9.42
CA GLU A 155 15.96 18.92 8.75
C GLU A 155 16.15 17.42 8.49
N THR A 156 15.23 16.59 8.99
CA THR A 156 15.19 15.14 8.81
C THR A 156 14.14 14.73 7.80
N PRO A 157 14.32 13.62 7.10
CA PRO A 157 13.26 13.05 6.24
C PRO A 157 11.95 12.81 7.01
N PRO A 158 10.83 12.70 6.32
CA PRO A 158 9.54 12.42 6.95
C PRO A 158 9.56 11.16 7.80
N LEU A 159 9.05 11.25 9.03
CA LEU A 159 9.08 10.17 10.02
C LEU A 159 7.69 9.65 10.34
N ASP A 160 7.59 8.34 10.59
CA ASP A 160 6.43 7.74 11.24
C ASP A 160 6.41 8.09 12.74
N ARG A 161 5.82 9.25 13.04
CA ARG A 161 5.74 9.78 14.41
C ARG A 161 4.96 8.87 15.37
N THR A 162 4.13 7.98 14.84
CA THR A 162 3.36 7.06 15.70
C THR A 162 4.25 6.02 16.34
N ASN A 163 5.41 5.73 15.75
CA ASN A 163 6.42 4.82 16.30
C ASN A 163 7.27 5.44 17.40
N LEU A 164 7.40 6.76 17.44
CA LEU A 164 8.23 7.46 18.43
C LEU A 164 7.80 7.13 19.87
N SER A 165 6.48 7.14 20.14
CA SER A 165 5.93 6.84 21.47
C SER A 165 5.67 5.35 21.72
N LYS A 166 6.02 4.46 20.80
CA LYS A 166 5.76 3.01 20.86
C LYS A 166 7.07 2.23 20.76
N GLY A 167 7.34 1.66 19.56
CA GLY A 167 8.49 0.78 19.35
C GLY A 167 9.83 1.45 19.58
N TYR A 168 10.00 2.71 19.18
CA TYR A 168 11.25 3.45 19.35
C TYR A 168 11.51 3.77 20.83
N LEU A 169 10.55 4.38 21.54
CA LEU A 169 10.68 4.70 22.96
C LEU A 169 10.86 3.45 23.83
N ALA A 170 10.26 2.34 23.43
CA ALA A 170 10.40 1.05 24.10
C ALA A 170 11.75 0.35 23.83
N GLY A 171 12.63 0.93 22.99
CA GLY A 171 13.92 0.35 22.61
C GLY A 171 13.84 -0.87 21.69
N GLY A 172 12.66 -1.17 21.13
CA GLY A 172 12.42 -2.28 20.22
C GLY A 172 12.55 -1.94 18.73
N MET A 173 12.83 -0.68 18.39
CA MET A 173 12.92 -0.21 17.01
C MET A 173 14.17 0.66 16.82
N ASP A 174 14.92 0.39 15.77
CA ASP A 174 16.06 1.20 15.36
C ASP A 174 15.57 2.52 14.73
N GLU A 175 16.35 3.61 14.89
CA GLU A 175 16.04 4.92 14.35
C GLU A 175 15.89 4.92 12.83
N SER A 176 16.69 4.11 12.11
CA SER A 176 16.61 3.96 10.65
C SER A 176 15.23 3.48 10.15
N LYS A 177 14.45 2.82 11.01
CA LYS A 177 13.09 2.34 10.70
C LYS A 177 11.98 3.35 10.99
N LEU A 178 12.35 4.55 11.41
CA LEU A 178 11.38 5.63 11.65
C LEU A 178 11.03 6.39 10.38
N ALA A 179 11.87 6.35 9.34
CA ALA A 179 11.57 7.01 8.08
C ALA A 179 10.29 6.42 7.45
N LEU A 180 9.41 7.29 6.93
CA LEU A 180 8.22 6.87 6.20
C LEU A 180 8.59 6.19 4.87
N ARG A 181 9.68 6.63 4.24
CA ARG A 181 10.22 6.08 2.99
C ARG A 181 11.75 6.00 3.07
N GLU A 182 12.35 5.08 2.35
CA GLU A 182 13.78 4.99 2.18
C GLU A 182 14.31 6.20 1.38
N GLY A 183 15.61 6.52 1.50
CA GLY A 183 16.18 7.77 1.03
C GLY A 183 16.06 8.04 -0.47
N ASP A 184 16.09 7.00 -1.29
CA ASP A 184 15.97 7.03 -2.75
C ASP A 184 14.52 7.15 -3.27
N PHE A 185 13.53 6.89 -2.42
CA PHE A 185 12.11 6.96 -2.81
C PHE A 185 11.72 8.28 -3.47
N TYR A 186 12.20 9.40 -2.97
CA TYR A 186 11.85 10.73 -3.48
C TYR A 186 12.45 10.97 -4.86
N GLU A 187 13.70 10.58 -5.07
CA GLU A 187 14.40 10.67 -6.35
C GLU A 187 13.77 9.75 -7.39
N ASP A 188 13.50 8.50 -7.04
CA ASP A 188 12.89 7.49 -7.92
C ASP A 188 11.49 7.89 -8.39
N ASN A 189 10.79 8.72 -7.61
CA ASN A 189 9.47 9.22 -7.93
C ASN A 189 9.43 10.69 -8.39
N ASP A 190 10.58 11.29 -8.75
CA ASP A 190 10.67 12.70 -9.18
C ASP A 190 10.03 13.68 -8.18
N ILE A 191 10.15 13.45 -6.88
CA ILE A 191 9.65 14.32 -5.81
C ILE A 191 10.81 15.16 -5.27
N ASP A 192 10.76 16.48 -5.46
CA ASP A 192 11.73 17.43 -4.92
C ASP A 192 11.44 17.66 -3.42
N LEU A 193 12.06 16.84 -2.56
CA LEU A 193 11.96 16.98 -1.11
C LEU A 193 12.94 18.03 -0.61
N ARG A 194 12.42 19.13 -0.03
CA ARG A 194 13.24 20.21 0.54
C ARG A 194 13.08 20.25 2.06
N LEU A 195 14.12 19.78 2.74
CA LEU A 195 14.22 19.82 4.20
C LEU A 195 14.64 21.23 4.68
N GLY A 196 14.41 21.54 5.95
CA GLY A 196 14.74 22.83 6.56
C GLY A 196 13.98 24.03 5.95
N SER A 197 12.97 23.78 5.13
CA SER A 197 12.26 24.79 4.34
C SER A 197 10.93 25.17 4.99
N ARG A 198 10.99 26.13 5.92
CA ARG A 198 9.80 26.61 6.64
C ARG A 198 9.04 27.64 5.80
N VAL A 199 7.81 27.32 5.44
CA VAL A 199 6.89 28.28 4.79
C VAL A 199 6.35 29.24 5.85
N VAL A 200 6.47 30.55 5.58
CA VAL A 200 6.01 31.60 6.49
C VAL A 200 4.81 32.39 5.96
N SER A 201 4.64 32.43 4.64
CA SER A 201 3.50 33.07 3.99
C SER A 201 3.24 32.46 2.61
N ILE A 202 2.05 32.67 2.12
CA ILE A 202 1.64 32.34 0.74
C ILE A 202 1.03 33.59 0.14
N ASP A 203 1.66 34.12 -0.91
CA ASP A 203 1.11 35.23 -1.69
C ASP A 203 0.14 34.65 -2.73
N ARG A 204 -1.05 35.26 -2.86
CA ARG A 204 -2.13 34.83 -3.77
C ARG A 204 -2.35 35.82 -4.88
#